data_a5fc36e60e0d31ff53743aaeaa5d4911
#
_entry.id   a5fc36e60e0d31ff53743aaeaa5d4911
#
_cell.length_a   1.000
_cell.length_b   1.000
_cell.length_c   1.000
_cell.angle_alpha   90.00
_cell.angle_beta   90.00
_cell.angle_gamma   90.00
#
_symmetry.space_group_name_H-M   'P 1'
#
loop_
_entity.id
_entity.type
_entity.pdbx_description
1 polymer ?
#
loop_
_entity_poly.entity_id
_entity_poly.type
_entity_poly.pdbx_seq_one_letter_code
_entity_poly.pdbx_strand_id
1 'polypeptide(L)'
;DEEVWNQNIRQYVADRAAAVDTLHKDMTFHATGIDPVTVPNEVFGWQIDQEAEIAQLTSELQNSVVTVREPVYASRAVAAENNGIGTTYVEIDLSRQHMWVYENGQLWMETDIVSGKMTHDRYTPPGVFQ
;
A
#
# COMPACT_ATOMS: atom_id res chain seq x y z
N ASP A 1 -14.73 1.60 -33.82
CA ASP A 1 -14.47 0.16 -33.75
C ASP A 1 -14.47 -0.27 -32.27
N GLU A 2 -15.36 -1.21 -31.95
CA GLU A 2 -15.57 -1.70 -30.59
C GLU A 2 -14.29 -2.34 -30.00
N GLU A 3 -13.51 -3.05 -30.81
CA GLU A 3 -12.27 -3.67 -30.38
C GLU A 3 -11.22 -2.62 -29.98
N VAL A 4 -11.06 -1.56 -30.78
CA VAL A 4 -10.14 -0.45 -30.46
C VAL A 4 -10.58 0.26 -29.16
N TRP A 5 -11.89 0.43 -29.00
CA TRP A 5 -12.46 1.05 -27.81
C TRP A 5 -12.21 0.22 -26.55
N ASN A 6 -12.41 -1.09 -26.62
CA ASN A 6 -12.10 -2.00 -25.53
C ASN A 6 -10.62 -2.04 -25.18
N GLN A 7 -9.73 -2.02 -26.19
CA GLN A 7 -8.28 -1.95 -25.97
C GLN A 7 -7.88 -0.64 -25.29
N ASN A 8 -8.47 0.48 -25.66
CA ASN A 8 -8.20 1.78 -25.03
C ASN A 8 -8.64 1.81 -23.56
N ILE A 9 -9.78 1.22 -23.23
CA ILE A 9 -10.22 1.09 -21.82
C ILE A 9 -9.24 0.24 -21.03
N ARG A 10 -8.83 -0.92 -21.56
CA ARG A 10 -7.86 -1.80 -20.90
C ARG A 10 -6.52 -1.11 -20.66
N GLN A 11 -6.03 -0.41 -21.68
CA GLN A 11 -4.77 0.34 -21.55
C GLN A 11 -4.89 1.46 -20.52
N TYR A 12 -5.97 2.21 -20.51
CA TYR A 12 -6.20 3.25 -19.52
C TYR A 12 -6.20 2.69 -18.10
N VAL A 13 -6.91 1.58 -17.86
CA VAL A 13 -6.96 0.95 -16.53
C VAL A 13 -5.59 0.41 -16.11
N ALA A 14 -4.85 -0.20 -17.05
CA ALA A 14 -3.49 -0.68 -16.78
C ALA A 14 -2.54 0.47 -16.41
N ASP A 15 -2.62 1.60 -17.11
CA ASP A 15 -1.81 2.79 -16.81
C ASP A 15 -2.18 3.39 -15.44
N ARG A 16 -3.46 3.41 -15.10
CA ARG A 16 -3.93 3.85 -13.78
C ARG A 16 -3.44 2.93 -12.67
N ALA A 17 -3.54 1.62 -12.86
CA ALA A 17 -3.03 0.63 -11.90
C ALA A 17 -1.52 0.80 -11.69
N ALA A 18 -0.75 0.94 -12.76
CA ALA A 18 0.69 1.16 -12.67
C ALA A 18 1.06 2.42 -11.86
N ALA A 19 0.23 3.48 -11.95
CA ALA A 19 0.44 4.73 -11.23
C ALA A 19 0.00 4.70 -9.76
N VAL A 20 -1.01 3.90 -9.42
CA VAL A 20 -1.68 3.91 -8.11
C VAL A 20 -1.30 2.72 -7.24
N ASP A 21 -1.07 1.56 -7.84
CA ASP A 21 -0.82 0.32 -7.08
C ASP A 21 0.49 0.39 -6.30
N THR A 22 0.40 0.09 -5.03
CA THR A 22 1.54 0.02 -4.10
C THR A 22 1.72 -1.36 -3.47
N LEU A 23 0.72 -2.23 -3.57
CA LEU A 23 0.83 -3.62 -3.13
C LEU A 23 1.97 -4.32 -3.88
N HIS A 24 2.78 -5.09 -3.19
CA HIS A 24 3.98 -5.78 -3.69
C HIS A 24 5.11 -4.85 -4.18
N LYS A 25 5.07 -3.58 -3.81
CA LYS A 25 6.16 -2.63 -4.08
C LYS A 25 6.84 -2.24 -2.77
N ASP A 26 8.17 -2.28 -2.76
CA ASP A 26 8.94 -1.81 -1.61
C ASP A 26 8.58 -0.36 -1.29
N MET A 27 8.51 -0.05 -0.01
CA MET A 27 8.13 1.27 0.49
C MET A 27 9.34 2.01 1.04
N THR A 28 9.46 3.29 0.70
CA THR A 28 10.36 4.21 1.38
C THR A 28 9.65 4.73 2.63
N PHE A 29 10.23 4.50 3.79
CA PHE A 29 9.67 4.88 5.08
C PHE A 29 10.62 5.80 5.85
N HIS A 30 10.09 6.90 6.37
CA HIS A 30 10.83 7.84 7.21
C HIS A 30 10.84 7.33 8.66
N ALA A 31 11.84 6.50 8.95
CA ALA A 31 11.99 5.89 10.28
C ALA A 31 12.43 6.89 11.34
N THR A 32 12.06 6.61 12.58
CA THR A 32 12.37 7.48 13.72
C THR A 32 13.87 7.59 13.96
N GLY A 33 14.39 8.82 13.87
CA GLY A 33 15.77 9.14 14.21
C GLY A 33 16.84 8.64 13.25
N ILE A 34 16.47 8.14 12.07
CA ILE A 34 17.41 7.71 11.00
C ILE A 34 16.97 8.24 9.65
N ASP A 35 17.84 8.10 8.65
CA ASP A 35 17.49 8.41 7.25
C ASP A 35 16.37 7.49 6.75
N PRO A 36 15.61 7.90 5.72
CA PRO A 36 14.60 7.05 5.12
C PRO A 36 15.14 5.67 4.76
N VAL A 37 14.37 4.64 5.07
CA VAL A 37 14.70 3.24 4.78
C VAL A 37 13.75 2.65 3.76
N THR A 38 14.24 1.70 2.97
CA THR A 38 13.40 0.90 2.09
C THR A 38 12.93 -0.34 2.84
N VAL A 39 11.62 -0.53 2.92
CA VAL A 39 10.99 -1.64 3.63
C VAL A 39 10.34 -2.57 2.60
N PRO A 40 10.65 -3.88 2.63
CA PRO A 40 9.96 -4.86 1.80
C PRO A 40 8.46 -4.85 2.07
N ASN A 41 7.67 -4.93 1.01
CA ASN A 41 6.21 -4.92 1.14
C ASN A 41 5.56 -5.97 0.24
N GLU A 42 5.01 -7.01 0.84
CA GLU A 42 4.38 -8.12 0.14
C GLU A 42 2.85 -8.14 0.28
N VAL A 43 2.31 -7.53 1.32
CA VAL A 43 0.91 -7.76 1.71
C VAL A 43 0.10 -6.49 1.94
N PHE A 44 0.71 -5.34 1.86
CA PHE A 44 0.08 -4.07 2.24
C PHE A 44 0.02 -3.10 1.06
N GLY A 45 -1.10 -2.42 0.90
CA GLY A 45 -1.21 -1.29 -0.02
C GLY A 45 -2.43 -1.33 -0.91
N TRP A 46 -2.42 -0.40 -1.88
CA TRP A 46 -3.45 -0.23 -2.89
C TRP A 46 -3.22 -1.17 -4.05
N GLN A 47 -4.28 -1.78 -4.55
CA GLN A 47 -4.29 -2.52 -5.81
C GLN A 47 -5.65 -2.36 -6.48
N ILE A 48 -5.65 -1.89 -7.74
CA ILE A 48 -6.86 -1.80 -8.54
C ILE A 48 -7.25 -3.20 -9.04
N ASP A 49 -8.52 -3.56 -8.88
CA ASP A 49 -9.10 -4.71 -9.57
C ASP A 49 -9.35 -4.32 -11.03
N GLN A 50 -8.38 -4.61 -11.89
CA GLN A 50 -8.40 -4.14 -13.27
C GLN A 50 -9.59 -4.68 -14.07
N GLU A 51 -9.97 -5.95 -13.90
CA GLU A 51 -11.11 -6.51 -14.63
C GLU A 51 -12.45 -5.92 -14.16
N ALA A 52 -12.63 -5.74 -12.85
CA ALA A 52 -13.81 -5.09 -12.30
C ALA A 52 -13.89 -3.61 -12.72
N GLU A 53 -12.76 -2.90 -12.71
CA GLU A 53 -12.69 -1.50 -13.16
C GLU A 53 -13.00 -1.35 -14.66
N ILE A 54 -12.49 -2.25 -15.50
CA ILE A 54 -12.79 -2.29 -16.93
C ILE A 54 -14.29 -2.49 -17.15
N ALA A 55 -14.89 -3.44 -16.44
CA ALA A 55 -16.34 -3.70 -16.54
C ALA A 55 -17.17 -2.47 -16.11
N GLN A 56 -16.79 -1.83 -15.02
CA GLN A 56 -17.46 -0.63 -14.50
C GLN A 56 -17.36 0.54 -15.48
N LEU A 57 -16.15 0.84 -15.99
CA LEU A 57 -15.95 1.92 -16.96
C LEU A 57 -16.69 1.65 -18.27
N THR A 58 -16.68 0.42 -18.75
CA THR A 58 -17.43 0.04 -19.97
C THR A 58 -18.91 0.31 -19.80
N SER A 59 -19.48 -0.09 -18.67
CA SER A 59 -20.90 0.17 -18.36
C SER A 59 -21.20 1.66 -18.26
N GLU A 60 -20.37 2.43 -17.57
CA GLU A 60 -20.55 3.87 -17.41
C GLU A 60 -20.52 4.60 -18.75
N LEU A 61 -19.55 4.26 -19.60
CA LEU A 61 -19.44 4.86 -20.93
C LEU A 61 -20.60 4.49 -21.85
N GLN A 62 -21.05 3.23 -21.83
CA GLN A 62 -22.20 2.78 -22.60
C GLN A 62 -23.51 3.49 -22.20
N ASN A 63 -23.64 3.82 -20.92
CA ASN A 63 -24.82 4.50 -20.37
C ASN A 63 -24.66 6.02 -20.27
N SER A 64 -23.56 6.58 -20.81
CA SER A 64 -23.25 8.01 -20.77
C SER A 64 -23.25 8.59 -19.34
N VAL A 65 -22.79 7.81 -18.37
CA VAL A 65 -22.68 8.23 -16.98
C VAL A 65 -21.44 9.11 -16.82
N VAL A 66 -21.65 10.32 -16.28
CA VAL A 66 -20.57 11.24 -15.89
C VAL A 66 -20.52 11.29 -14.37
N THR A 67 -19.46 10.74 -13.79
CA THR A 67 -19.30 10.66 -12.34
C THR A 67 -17.83 10.81 -11.93
N VAL A 68 -17.62 11.25 -10.70
CA VAL A 68 -16.31 11.22 -10.02
C VAL A 68 -16.39 10.16 -8.96
N ARG A 69 -15.55 9.15 -9.06
CA ARG A 69 -15.50 8.04 -8.11
C ARG A 69 -14.09 7.50 -7.95
N GLU A 70 -13.88 6.73 -6.90
CA GLU A 70 -12.69 5.93 -6.77
C GLU A 70 -12.70 4.74 -7.72
N PRO A 71 -11.52 4.25 -8.14
CA PRO A 71 -11.41 2.96 -8.84
C PRO A 71 -11.97 1.80 -8.00
N VAL A 72 -12.29 0.70 -8.67
CA VAL A 72 -12.60 -0.56 -7.97
C VAL A 72 -11.30 -1.16 -7.47
N TYR A 73 -11.15 -1.32 -6.18
CA TYR A 73 -9.93 -1.85 -5.55
C TYR A 73 -10.07 -3.33 -5.19
N ALA A 74 -9.04 -4.11 -5.50
CA ALA A 74 -8.84 -5.45 -4.97
C ALA A 74 -8.21 -5.42 -3.57
N SER A 75 -7.37 -4.42 -3.30
CA SER A 75 -6.77 -4.19 -1.98
C SER A 75 -6.73 -2.68 -1.69
N ARG A 76 -6.91 -2.33 -0.42
CA ARG A 76 -6.83 -0.94 0.06
C ARG A 76 -5.77 -0.81 1.15
N ALA A 77 -5.02 0.28 1.13
CA ALA A 77 -4.23 0.71 2.28
C ALA A 77 -5.13 1.32 3.36
N VAL A 78 -4.58 1.49 4.55
CA VAL A 78 -5.32 2.06 5.71
C VAL A 78 -5.67 3.53 5.47
N ALA A 79 -4.76 4.28 4.85
CA ALA A 79 -4.92 5.71 4.64
C ALA A 79 -4.24 6.16 3.35
N ALA A 80 -4.49 7.40 2.92
CA ALA A 80 -3.81 8.00 1.77
C ALA A 80 -2.41 8.53 2.13
N GLU A 81 -2.24 9.02 3.36
CA GLU A 81 -0.97 9.59 3.85
C GLU A 81 0.01 8.52 4.34
N ASN A 82 1.27 8.90 4.48
CA ASN A 82 2.37 8.08 4.98
C ASN A 82 2.49 6.73 4.24
N ASN A 83 2.53 6.78 2.91
CA ASN A 83 2.60 5.60 2.03
C ASN A 83 1.46 4.57 2.27
N GLY A 84 0.28 5.05 2.68
CA GLY A 84 -0.88 4.21 2.95
C GLY A 84 -0.97 3.68 4.39
N ILE A 85 0.05 3.87 5.21
CA ILE A 85 0.12 3.42 6.61
C ILE A 85 -0.75 4.28 7.52
N GLY A 86 -0.86 5.58 7.20
CA GLY A 86 -1.54 6.55 8.04
C GLY A 86 -0.68 7.07 9.18
N THR A 87 -1.32 7.64 10.19
CA THR A 87 -0.66 8.33 11.30
C THR A 87 -0.71 7.54 12.62
N THR A 88 -1.37 6.39 12.62
CA THR A 88 -1.43 5.46 13.76
C THR A 88 -0.78 4.15 13.37
N TYR A 89 0.40 3.88 13.91
CA TYR A 89 1.19 2.69 13.56
C TYR A 89 2.22 2.35 14.63
N VAL A 90 2.75 1.14 14.54
CA VAL A 90 3.89 0.68 15.33
C VAL A 90 5.10 0.56 14.43
N GLU A 91 6.20 1.16 14.86
CA GLU A 91 7.51 1.06 14.22
C GLU A 91 8.44 0.21 15.07
N ILE A 92 9.02 -0.83 14.47
CA ILE A 92 9.95 -1.74 15.13
C ILE A 92 11.28 -1.72 14.39
N ASP A 93 12.33 -1.29 15.05
CA ASP A 93 13.68 -1.31 14.51
C ASP A 93 14.44 -2.50 15.08
N LEU A 94 14.66 -3.49 14.23
CA LEU A 94 15.34 -4.72 14.60
C LEU A 94 16.84 -4.50 14.90
N SER A 95 17.45 -3.50 14.27
CA SER A 95 18.87 -3.17 14.49
C SER A 95 19.09 -2.49 15.81
N ARG A 96 18.23 -1.56 16.18
CA ARG A 96 18.28 -0.84 17.46
C ARG A 96 17.57 -1.58 18.59
N GLN A 97 16.83 -2.65 18.29
CA GLN A 97 16.01 -3.40 19.24
C GLN A 97 15.07 -2.48 20.01
N HIS A 98 14.38 -1.61 19.30
CA HIS A 98 13.49 -0.60 19.87
C HIS A 98 12.19 -0.51 19.11
N MET A 99 11.11 -0.16 19.80
CA MET A 99 9.76 -0.02 19.28
C MET A 99 9.20 1.36 19.63
N TRP A 100 8.58 2.00 18.67
CA TRP A 100 7.80 3.23 18.83
C TRP A 100 6.36 2.99 18.44
N VAL A 101 5.44 3.51 19.23
CA VAL A 101 4.00 3.49 18.91
C VAL A 101 3.56 4.91 18.68
N TYR A 102 3.03 5.16 17.49
CA TYR A 102 2.47 6.45 17.10
C TYR A 102 0.95 6.37 17.05
N GLU A 103 0.28 7.34 17.62
CA GLU A 103 -1.16 7.53 17.54
C GLU A 103 -1.47 8.93 17.06
N ASN A 104 -2.22 9.05 15.95
CA ASN A 104 -2.56 10.33 15.32
C ASN A 104 -1.33 11.24 15.06
N GLY A 105 -0.22 10.65 14.63
CA GLY A 105 1.02 11.34 14.32
C GLY A 105 1.87 11.72 15.53
N GLN A 106 1.45 11.35 16.73
CA GLN A 106 2.17 11.65 17.98
C GLN A 106 2.73 10.37 18.60
N LEU A 107 3.93 10.48 19.16
CA LEU A 107 4.55 9.38 19.91
C LEU A 107 3.74 9.13 21.17
N TRP A 108 3.11 7.97 21.25
CA TRP A 108 2.34 7.53 22.40
C TRP A 108 3.16 6.72 23.40
N MET A 109 4.02 5.83 22.89
CA MET A 109 4.86 4.97 23.71
C MET A 109 6.11 4.56 22.94
N GLU A 110 7.21 4.35 23.67
CA GLU A 110 8.41 3.69 23.15
C GLU A 110 8.99 2.75 24.18
N THR A 111 9.65 1.70 23.74
CA THR A 111 10.29 0.72 24.61
C THR A 111 11.35 -0.09 23.88
N ASP A 112 12.33 -0.58 24.62
CA ASP A 112 13.23 -1.59 24.10
C ASP A 112 12.52 -2.92 23.91
N ILE A 113 12.94 -3.66 22.89
CA ILE A 113 12.41 -4.97 22.56
C ILE A 113 13.52 -5.99 22.34
N VAL A 114 13.15 -7.26 22.29
CA VAL A 114 14.02 -8.35 21.87
C VAL A 114 13.36 -9.05 20.67
N SER A 115 13.99 -8.96 19.51
CA SER A 115 13.55 -9.68 18.32
C SER A 115 14.03 -11.13 18.32
N GLY A 116 13.48 -11.96 17.39
CA GLY A 116 13.92 -13.32 17.19
C GLY A 116 15.39 -13.42 16.76
N LYS A 117 16.02 -14.55 17.09
CA LYS A 117 17.40 -14.84 16.63
C LYS A 117 17.43 -15.00 15.12
N MET A 118 18.56 -14.66 14.52
CA MET A 118 18.83 -14.85 13.07
C MET A 118 19.02 -16.33 12.73
N THR A 119 18.09 -17.19 13.16
CA THR A 119 18.02 -18.60 12.82
C THR A 119 16.75 -18.87 12.05
N HIS A 120 16.75 -19.85 11.17
CA HIS A 120 15.67 -20.14 10.24
C HIS A 120 14.29 -20.28 10.90
N ASP A 121 14.24 -20.77 12.13
CA ASP A 121 13.00 -21.04 12.88
C ASP A 121 12.59 -19.92 13.85
N ARG A 122 13.43 -18.88 14.04
CA ARG A 122 13.21 -17.79 15.03
C ARG A 122 13.43 -16.40 14.44
N TYR A 123 13.58 -16.31 13.14
CA TYR A 123 13.81 -15.05 12.47
C TYR A 123 12.57 -14.15 12.52
N THR A 124 12.78 -12.88 12.87
CA THR A 124 11.75 -11.85 12.78
C THR A 124 11.83 -11.20 11.41
N PRO A 125 10.85 -11.43 10.51
CA PRO A 125 10.93 -10.88 9.16
C PRO A 125 10.73 -9.36 9.16
N PRO A 126 11.48 -8.62 8.32
CA PRO A 126 11.17 -7.23 8.05
C PRO A 126 9.97 -7.12 7.11
N GLY A 127 9.27 -6.00 7.16
CA GLY A 127 8.17 -5.73 6.25
C GLY A 127 7.15 -4.76 6.83
N VAL A 128 6.07 -4.57 6.08
CA VAL A 128 4.89 -3.83 6.50
C VAL A 128 3.75 -4.82 6.70
N PHE A 129 3.13 -4.77 7.85
CA PHE A 129 2.06 -5.69 8.24
C PHE A 129 0.84 -4.88 8.71
N GLN A 130 -0.34 -5.48 8.53
CA GLN A 130 -1.62 -4.88 8.88
C GLN A 130 -2.32 -5.72 9.96
#